data_c4f86d6d797ba94d44a8d3b4d6adc0b7
#
_entry.id   c4f86d6d797ba94d44a8d3b4d6adc0b7
#
_cell.length_a   1.000
_cell.length_b   1.000
_cell.length_c   1.000
_cell.angle_alpha   90.00
_cell.angle_beta   90.00
_cell.angle_gamma   90.00
#
_symmetry.space_group_name_H-M   'P 1'
#
loop_
_entity.id
_entity.type
_entity.pdbx_description
1 polymer ?
#
loop_
_entity_poly.entity_id
_entity_poly.type
_entity_poly.pdbx_seq_one_letter_code
_entity_poly.pdbx_strand_id
1 'polypeptide(L)'
;MSTLALIVEDDEDLASIFAEALHGVGFTVEHVTDGRSAEERLKKGDPPFLILLDMHIPHVSGGDLLVNVIKKEEHLAKTMVIITTADARMGETYGEMADFVLIKPISFVQLRDLTSRLKPKDA
;
A
#
# COMPACT_ATOMS: atom_id res chain seq x y z
N MET A 1 -3.03 -19.38 1.29
CA MET A 1 -2.90 -18.13 0.51
C MET A 1 -2.39 -17.03 1.42
N SER A 2 -1.42 -16.28 0.93
CA SER A 2 -0.85 -15.19 1.72
C SER A 2 -1.83 -14.01 1.84
N THR A 3 -1.96 -13.47 3.04
CA THR A 3 -2.68 -12.22 3.29
C THR A 3 -1.67 -11.15 3.68
N LEU A 4 -0.60 -11.05 2.92
CA LEU A 4 0.46 -10.10 3.17
C LEU A 4 0.07 -8.71 2.69
N ALA A 5 0.23 -7.73 3.57
CA ALA A 5 0.11 -6.32 3.25
C ALA A 5 1.50 -5.67 3.32
N LEU A 6 1.87 -4.94 2.28
CA LEU A 6 3.10 -4.16 2.27
C LEU A 6 2.76 -2.70 2.50
N ILE A 7 3.35 -2.11 3.54
CA ILE A 7 3.21 -0.67 3.81
C ILE A 7 4.45 0.04 3.28
N VAL A 8 4.24 1.01 2.40
CA VAL A 8 5.30 1.88 1.88
C VAL A 8 5.06 3.28 2.44
N GLU A 9 5.77 3.62 3.51
CA GLU A 9 5.56 4.84 4.28
C GLU A 9 6.85 5.21 5.01
N ASP A 10 7.31 6.46 4.85
CA ASP A 10 8.55 6.91 5.48
C ASP A 10 8.36 7.37 6.93
N ASP A 11 7.16 7.73 7.33
CA ASP A 11 6.86 8.09 8.73
C ASP A 11 6.62 6.80 9.52
N GLU A 12 7.56 6.46 10.40
CA GLU A 12 7.50 5.20 11.15
C GLU A 12 6.33 5.16 12.15
N ASP A 13 5.99 6.29 12.76
CA ASP A 13 4.85 6.34 13.68
C ASP A 13 3.54 6.08 12.93
N LEU A 14 3.38 6.69 11.78
CA LEU A 14 2.21 6.49 10.95
C LEU A 14 2.13 5.06 10.45
N ALA A 15 3.26 4.51 10.00
CA ALA A 15 3.33 3.12 9.56
C ALA A 15 2.95 2.14 10.67
N SER A 16 3.35 2.42 11.92
CA SER A 16 2.96 1.60 13.07
C SER A 16 1.45 1.59 13.29
N ILE A 17 0.80 2.73 13.15
CA ILE A 17 -0.65 2.83 13.27
C ILE A 17 -1.33 2.02 12.17
N PHE A 18 -0.84 2.14 10.95
CA PHE A 18 -1.37 1.37 9.82
C PHE A 18 -1.16 -0.13 10.02
N ALA A 19 0.02 -0.52 10.52
CA ALA A 19 0.32 -1.93 10.78
C ALA A 19 -0.63 -2.51 11.83
N GLU A 20 -0.92 -1.76 12.89
CA GLU A 20 -1.88 -2.22 13.91
C GLU A 20 -3.26 -2.45 13.31
N ALA A 21 -3.72 -1.54 12.46
CA ALA A 21 -5.02 -1.68 11.82
C ALA A 21 -5.08 -2.93 10.95
N LEU A 22 -4.02 -3.16 10.16
CA LEU A 22 -3.95 -4.33 9.28
C LEU A 22 -3.79 -5.63 10.04
N HIS A 23 -2.96 -5.67 11.07
CA HIS A 23 -2.83 -6.83 11.95
C HIS A 23 -4.17 -7.19 12.59
N GLY A 24 -4.90 -6.18 13.05
CA GLY A 24 -6.21 -6.37 13.68
C GLY A 24 -7.24 -7.01 12.76
N VAL A 25 -7.07 -6.85 11.45
CA VAL A 25 -7.93 -7.46 10.43
C VAL A 25 -7.43 -8.87 10.06
N GLY A 26 -6.20 -9.21 10.43
CA GLY A 26 -5.61 -10.52 10.14
C GLY A 26 -4.58 -10.53 9.02
N PHE A 27 -4.11 -9.37 8.57
CA PHE A 27 -3.01 -9.31 7.61
C PHE A 27 -1.67 -9.58 8.29
N THR A 28 -0.78 -10.22 7.57
CA THR A 28 0.64 -10.19 7.87
C THR A 28 1.20 -8.91 7.25
N VAL A 29 2.07 -8.19 7.94
CA VAL A 29 2.50 -6.86 7.50
C VAL A 29 4.01 -6.82 7.32
N GLU A 30 4.45 -6.26 6.17
CA GLU A 30 5.81 -5.83 5.94
C GLU A 30 5.81 -4.32 5.75
N HIS A 31 6.89 -3.67 6.14
CA HIS A 31 7.02 -2.22 6.03
C HIS A 31 8.36 -1.85 5.41
N VAL A 32 8.32 -0.96 4.42
CA VAL A 32 9.51 -0.32 3.85
C VAL A 32 9.33 1.19 3.92
N THR A 33 10.43 1.92 4.03
CA THR A 33 10.40 3.35 4.35
C THR A 33 10.72 4.25 3.16
N ASP A 34 11.14 3.68 2.04
CA ASP A 34 11.48 4.47 0.85
C ASP A 34 11.15 3.71 -0.43
N GLY A 35 11.17 4.45 -1.55
CA GLY A 35 10.78 3.90 -2.84
C GLY A 35 11.76 2.88 -3.40
N ARG A 36 13.05 3.00 -3.08
CA ARG A 36 14.04 2.04 -3.57
C ARG A 36 13.86 0.68 -2.90
N SER A 37 13.68 0.67 -1.59
CA SER A 37 13.39 -0.56 -0.84
C SER A 37 12.09 -1.19 -1.31
N ALA A 38 11.08 -0.37 -1.59
CA ALA A 38 9.81 -0.85 -2.12
C ALA A 38 9.99 -1.50 -3.49
N GLU A 39 10.74 -0.86 -4.37
CA GLU A 39 11.00 -1.39 -5.70
C GLU A 39 11.71 -2.74 -5.63
N GLU A 40 12.76 -2.83 -4.81
CA GLU A 40 13.49 -4.09 -4.63
C GLU A 40 12.58 -5.21 -4.12
N ARG A 41 11.75 -4.89 -3.11
CA ARG A 41 10.84 -5.87 -2.54
C ARG A 41 9.78 -6.33 -3.55
N LEU A 42 9.23 -5.40 -4.32
CA LEU A 42 8.15 -5.70 -5.26
C LEU A 42 8.62 -6.47 -6.50
N LYS A 43 9.87 -6.32 -6.90
CA LYS A 43 10.43 -7.05 -8.03
C LYS A 43 10.81 -8.48 -7.69
N LYS A 44 10.90 -8.82 -6.41
CA LYS A 44 11.34 -10.14 -5.94
C LYS A 44 10.37 -10.68 -4.90
N GLY A 45 10.32 -12.00 -4.80
CA GLY A 45 9.53 -12.67 -3.77
C GLY A 45 8.04 -12.73 -4.08
N ASP A 46 7.29 -13.17 -3.11
CA ASP A 46 5.85 -13.35 -3.26
C ASP A 46 5.14 -12.00 -3.36
N PRO A 47 4.18 -11.87 -4.29
CA PRO A 47 3.43 -10.63 -4.39
C PRO A 47 2.56 -10.42 -3.15
N PRO A 48 2.53 -9.19 -2.61
CA PRO A 48 1.60 -8.90 -1.53
C PRO A 48 0.15 -8.96 -2.05
N PHE A 49 -0.77 -9.28 -1.16
CA PHE A 49 -2.18 -9.16 -1.46
C PHE A 49 -2.58 -7.69 -1.59
N LEU A 50 -2.00 -6.84 -0.75
CA LEU A 50 -2.34 -5.43 -0.63
C LEU A 50 -1.06 -4.60 -0.49
N ILE A 51 -1.01 -3.47 -1.19
CA ILE A 51 0.03 -2.45 -0.99
C ILE A 51 -0.65 -1.18 -0.51
N LEU A 52 -0.19 -0.66 0.63
CA LEU A 52 -0.57 0.66 1.11
C LEU A 52 0.57 1.60 0.73
N LEU A 53 0.34 2.45 -0.26
CA LEU A 53 1.39 3.21 -0.93
C LEU A 53 1.26 4.71 -0.67
N ASP A 54 2.22 5.27 0.08
CA ASP A 54 2.33 6.72 0.23
C ASP A 54 2.93 7.30 -1.05
N MET A 55 2.29 8.33 -1.59
CA MET A 55 2.74 8.96 -2.83
C MET A 55 3.96 9.86 -2.62
N HIS A 56 4.26 10.26 -1.40
CA HIS A 56 5.40 11.14 -1.06
C HIS A 56 6.42 10.39 -0.21
N ILE A 57 7.27 9.62 -0.87
CA ILE A 57 8.33 8.85 -0.22
C ILE A 57 9.68 9.17 -0.85
N PRO A 58 10.79 8.98 -0.10
CA PRO A 58 12.14 9.27 -0.63
C PRO A 58 12.58 8.33 -1.74
N HIS A 59 13.50 8.80 -2.55
CA HIS A 59 14.24 8.11 -3.62
C HIS A 59 13.40 7.84 -4.85
N VAL A 60 12.52 6.84 -4.83
CA VAL A 60 11.59 6.59 -5.94
C VAL A 60 10.21 6.99 -5.46
N SER A 61 9.54 7.88 -6.18
CA SER A 61 8.23 8.38 -5.76
C SER A 61 7.17 7.29 -5.83
N GLY A 62 6.06 7.48 -5.06
CA GLY A 62 4.93 6.57 -5.11
C GLY A 62 4.33 6.47 -6.51
N GLY A 63 4.28 7.59 -7.23
CA GLY A 63 3.79 7.61 -8.62
C GLY A 63 4.65 6.76 -9.54
N ASP A 64 5.97 6.89 -9.42
CA ASP A 64 6.90 6.09 -10.23
C ASP A 64 6.79 4.61 -9.89
N LEU A 65 6.66 4.26 -8.61
CA LEU A 65 6.46 2.87 -8.21
C LEU A 65 5.18 2.30 -8.81
N LEU A 66 4.10 3.07 -8.76
CA LEU A 66 2.81 2.62 -9.28
C LEU A 66 2.87 2.37 -10.79
N VAL A 67 3.39 3.33 -11.55
CA VAL A 67 3.40 3.27 -13.01
C VAL A 67 4.45 2.30 -13.52
N ASN A 68 5.65 2.33 -12.98
CA ASN A 68 6.80 1.64 -13.55
C ASN A 68 7.11 0.28 -12.94
N VAL A 69 6.53 -0.02 -11.78
CA VAL A 69 6.77 -1.30 -11.11
C VAL A 69 5.46 -2.05 -10.92
N ILE A 70 4.54 -1.50 -10.14
CA ILE A 70 3.33 -2.23 -9.77
C ILE A 70 2.46 -2.58 -10.98
N LYS A 71 2.30 -1.66 -11.92
CA LYS A 71 1.46 -1.89 -13.10
C LYS A 71 2.18 -2.61 -14.23
N LYS A 72 3.51 -2.74 -14.17
CA LYS A 72 4.28 -3.42 -15.22
C LYS A 72 4.66 -4.85 -14.88
N GLU A 73 4.81 -5.18 -13.59
CA GLU A 73 5.21 -6.53 -13.19
C GLU A 73 4.00 -7.46 -13.22
N GLU A 74 4.07 -8.51 -14.02
CA GLU A 74 2.95 -9.45 -14.19
C GLU A 74 2.55 -10.11 -12.87
N HIS A 75 3.52 -10.44 -12.03
CA HIS A 75 3.23 -11.11 -10.76
C HIS A 75 2.50 -10.21 -9.78
N LEU A 76 2.43 -8.91 -10.04
CA LEU A 76 1.70 -7.95 -9.20
C LEU A 76 0.32 -7.60 -9.78
N ALA A 77 -0.11 -8.25 -10.85
CA ALA A 77 -1.33 -7.88 -11.56
C ALA A 77 -2.59 -7.96 -10.67
N LYS A 78 -2.60 -8.84 -9.69
CA LYS A 78 -3.76 -9.01 -8.79
C LYS A 78 -3.59 -8.34 -7.44
N THR A 79 -2.45 -7.70 -7.21
CA THR A 79 -2.21 -6.98 -5.95
C THR A 79 -3.10 -5.75 -5.87
N MET A 80 -3.81 -5.61 -4.77
CA MET A 80 -4.62 -4.40 -4.52
C MET A 80 -3.74 -3.25 -4.08
N VAL A 81 -4.05 -2.05 -4.54
CA VAL A 81 -3.28 -0.86 -4.20
C VAL A 81 -4.20 0.18 -3.57
N ILE A 82 -3.83 0.62 -2.38
CA ILE A 82 -4.45 1.76 -1.71
C ILE A 82 -3.40 2.86 -1.68
N ILE A 83 -3.68 3.96 -2.37
CA ILE A 83 -2.83 5.15 -2.33
C ILE A 83 -3.16 5.96 -1.09
N THR A 84 -2.13 6.45 -0.40
CA THR A 84 -2.30 7.42 0.68
C THR A 84 -1.56 8.71 0.32
N THR A 85 -2.18 9.85 0.55
CA THR A 85 -1.58 11.14 0.22
C THR A 85 -2.26 12.26 1.00
N ALA A 86 -1.50 13.32 1.30
CA ALA A 86 -2.04 14.56 1.83
C ALA A 86 -2.50 15.50 0.70
N ASP A 87 -2.16 15.18 -0.53
CA ASP A 87 -2.47 16.01 -1.70
C ASP A 87 -3.55 15.34 -2.55
N ALA A 88 -4.76 15.92 -2.53
CA ALA A 88 -5.91 15.37 -3.27
C ALA A 88 -5.65 15.30 -4.78
N ARG A 89 -4.77 16.16 -5.32
CA ARG A 89 -4.44 16.14 -6.75
C ARG A 89 -3.70 14.87 -7.15
N MET A 90 -2.91 14.30 -6.24
CA MET A 90 -2.26 13.01 -6.49
C MET A 90 -3.29 11.90 -6.64
N GLY A 91 -4.36 11.96 -5.84
CA GLY A 91 -5.47 11.02 -5.97
C GLY A 91 -6.17 11.13 -7.31
N GLU A 92 -6.37 12.35 -7.81
CA GLU A 92 -6.96 12.55 -9.13
C GLU A 92 -6.06 12.03 -10.25
N THR A 93 -4.74 12.28 -10.12
CA THR A 93 -3.77 11.89 -11.13
C THR A 93 -3.61 10.37 -11.23
N TYR A 94 -3.55 9.69 -10.09
CA TYR A 94 -3.23 8.26 -10.04
C TYR A 94 -4.39 7.36 -9.63
N GLY A 95 -5.54 7.94 -9.28
CA GLY A 95 -6.65 7.19 -8.72
C GLY A 95 -7.19 6.06 -9.60
N GLU A 96 -7.13 6.24 -10.92
CA GLU A 96 -7.60 5.19 -11.84
C GLU A 96 -6.67 3.97 -11.87
N MET A 97 -5.42 4.14 -11.46
CA MET A 97 -4.44 3.06 -11.42
C MET A 97 -4.43 2.33 -10.07
N ALA A 98 -5.11 2.89 -9.07
CA ALA A 98 -5.21 2.29 -7.74
C ALA A 98 -6.62 1.77 -7.52
N ASP A 99 -6.78 0.89 -6.55
CA ASP A 99 -8.11 0.40 -6.17
C ASP A 99 -8.82 1.38 -5.25
N PHE A 100 -8.07 2.07 -4.38
CA PHE A 100 -8.61 3.07 -3.47
C PHE A 100 -7.61 4.18 -3.25
N VAL A 101 -8.14 5.37 -2.91
CA VAL A 101 -7.34 6.53 -2.54
C VAL A 101 -7.81 7.03 -1.19
N LEU A 102 -6.89 7.15 -0.23
CA LEU A 102 -7.18 7.71 1.08
C LEU A 102 -6.40 9.00 1.26
N ILE A 103 -7.10 10.06 1.62
CA ILE A 103 -6.50 11.37 1.84
C ILE A 103 -6.15 11.51 3.33
N LYS A 104 -4.88 11.85 3.60
CA LYS A 104 -4.41 12.04 4.97
C LYS A 104 -5.06 13.30 5.59
N PRO A 105 -5.39 13.29 6.88
CA PRO A 105 -5.09 12.25 7.87
C PRO A 105 -6.04 11.05 7.75
N ILE A 106 -5.49 9.85 7.92
CA ILE A 106 -6.23 8.59 7.84
C ILE A 106 -6.36 8.02 9.25
N SER A 107 -7.59 7.76 9.70
CA SER A 107 -7.79 7.20 11.02
C SER A 107 -7.56 5.69 11.01
N PHE A 108 -7.20 5.16 12.19
CA PHE A 108 -7.09 3.72 12.42
C PHE A 108 -8.39 3.00 12.02
N VAL A 109 -9.53 3.54 12.45
CA VAL A 109 -10.84 2.93 12.19
C VAL A 109 -11.16 2.92 10.70
N GLN A 110 -10.87 4.02 10.00
CA GLN A 110 -11.11 4.11 8.56
C GLN A 110 -10.33 3.03 7.80
N LEU A 111 -9.05 2.89 8.11
CA LEU A 111 -8.21 1.90 7.45
C LEU A 111 -8.63 0.48 7.82
N ARG A 112 -8.89 0.23 9.10
CA ARG A 112 -9.35 -1.07 9.57
C ARG A 112 -10.64 -1.50 8.86
N ASP A 113 -11.62 -0.60 8.79
CA ASP A 113 -12.92 -0.93 8.20
C ASP A 113 -12.80 -1.19 6.70
N LEU A 114 -12.02 -0.37 5.99
CA LEU A 114 -11.80 -0.58 4.56
C LEU A 114 -11.12 -1.92 4.31
N THR A 115 -10.01 -2.19 4.99
CA THR A 115 -9.22 -3.40 4.74
C THR A 115 -9.91 -4.67 5.18
N SER A 116 -10.79 -4.58 6.17
CA SER A 116 -11.58 -5.75 6.59
C SER A 116 -12.51 -6.23 5.48
N ARG A 117 -12.98 -5.31 4.62
CA ARG A 117 -13.83 -5.65 3.48
C ARG A 117 -13.02 -6.24 2.32
N LEU A 118 -11.73 -5.90 2.24
CA LEU A 118 -10.87 -6.33 1.14
C LEU A 118 -10.19 -7.67 1.40
N LYS A 119 -10.04 -8.03 2.65
CA LYS A 119 -9.38 -9.27 3.03
C LYS A 119 -10.11 -10.49 2.44
N PRO A 120 -9.37 -11.47 1.87
CA PRO A 120 -10.01 -12.69 1.38
C PRO A 120 -10.73 -13.42 2.51
N LYS A 121 -11.98 -13.85 2.25
CA LYS A 121 -12.80 -14.49 3.27
C LYS A 121 -12.29 -15.87 3.69
N ASP A 122 -11.56 -16.52 2.82
CA ASP A 122 -11.06 -17.88 3.03
C ASP A 122 -9.60 -17.90 3.50
N ALA A 123 -9.07 -16.76 3.85
CA ALA A 123 -7.67 -16.65 4.28
C ALA A 123 -7.51 -17.07 5.74
#